data_268dc8ae3f1a421e46872fc2a90e17ef
#
_entry.id   268dc8ae3f1a421e46872fc2a90e17ef
#
_cell.length_a   1.000
_cell.length_b   1.000
_cell.length_c   1.000
_cell.angle_alpha   90.00
_cell.angle_beta   90.00
_cell.angle_gamma   90.00
#
_symmetry.space_group_name_H-M   'P 1'
#
loop_
_entity.id
_entity.type
_entity.pdbx_description
1 polymer ?
#
loop_
_entity_poly.entity_id
_entity_poly.type
_entity_poly.pdbx_seq_one_letter_code
_entity_poly.pdbx_strand_id
1 'polypeptide(L)'
;MSDTMVAERAAEQRRLTALRNYQVLDTAPEGDFDDIAVLAAQLCRTPIAAVSLVDEDRQWFKAHVGLQICETEREHSFCAHAMHVDEVMQVPDARLDPRFADNPLVTGEPGIVFYAGAPLISSTGEPLGSLCVIDHEPRLLTPAEVQGLRTLARHVMAQLELRQYARGLDAANERLRDADRLKDEFISRVTHELRTPLTSINGYLEMLAEDGLEPGTGEEFLSRIRRNSDRLMALVDDMLLAAQAGHDELRLTKRVLDLSELSRAAVVRNGVLARTRGLAITADAPEPVFVEADEARLIQVIERLVLNAVKFTPSGGITVSASAHGHQARLVVRDTGIGISPEDRERVMAPFRRSAAAERREVQGAGLGLSIVKAIVDSHGGSIHIESEPDQGAAIVVTLPRSTKIL
;
A
#
# COMPACT_ATOMS: atom_id res chain seq x y z
N MET A 1 30.01 20.94 -17.19
CA MET A 1 30.20 20.08 -16.01
C MET A 1 30.97 18.88 -16.51
N SER A 2 32.14 18.57 -15.95
CA SER A 2 32.95 17.43 -16.43
C SER A 2 32.27 16.11 -16.04
N ASP A 3 32.48 15.06 -16.85
CA ASP A 3 31.94 13.70 -16.60
C ASP A 3 32.32 13.18 -15.19
N THR A 4 33.44 13.61 -14.65
CA THR A 4 33.91 13.28 -13.28
C THR A 4 32.95 13.82 -12.21
N MET A 5 32.49 15.07 -12.28
CA MET A 5 31.55 15.65 -11.32
C MET A 5 30.17 14.95 -11.34
N VAL A 6 29.75 14.49 -12.52
CA VAL A 6 28.47 13.73 -12.65
C VAL A 6 28.63 12.36 -11.99
N ALA A 7 29.75 11.69 -12.21
CA ALA A 7 30.04 10.39 -11.62
C ALA A 7 30.17 10.46 -10.09
N GLU A 8 30.86 11.46 -9.54
CA GLU A 8 31.01 11.70 -8.09
C GLU A 8 29.64 11.97 -7.44
N ARG A 9 28.82 12.83 -8.05
CA ARG A 9 27.48 13.12 -7.55
C ARG A 9 26.56 11.89 -7.56
N ALA A 10 26.69 11.05 -8.59
CA ALA A 10 25.93 9.80 -8.68
C ALA A 10 26.41 8.77 -7.62
N ALA A 11 27.71 8.69 -7.33
CA ALA A 11 28.26 7.85 -6.28
C ALA A 11 27.76 8.30 -4.89
N GLU A 12 27.80 9.60 -4.60
CA GLU A 12 27.29 10.15 -3.36
C GLU A 12 25.79 9.91 -3.18
N GLN A 13 25.01 10.04 -4.24
CA GLN A 13 23.58 9.74 -4.18
C GLN A 13 23.29 8.26 -3.87
N ARG A 14 24.07 7.31 -4.42
CA ARG A 14 23.96 5.88 -4.08
C ARG A 14 24.30 5.63 -2.62
N ARG A 15 25.43 6.22 -2.14
CA ARG A 15 25.88 6.15 -0.75
C ARG A 15 24.80 6.63 0.23
N LEU A 16 24.23 7.83 -0.01
CA LEU A 16 23.17 8.40 0.82
C LEU A 16 21.89 7.55 0.78
N THR A 17 21.57 6.99 -0.39
CA THR A 17 20.44 6.07 -0.50
C THR A 17 20.67 4.80 0.32
N ALA A 18 21.88 4.23 0.26
CA ALA A 18 22.26 3.07 1.08
C ALA A 18 22.16 3.40 2.58
N LEU A 19 22.68 4.55 3.02
CA LEU A 19 22.60 4.98 4.43
C LEU A 19 21.14 5.14 4.89
N ARG A 20 20.31 5.81 4.10
CA ARG A 20 18.88 6.02 4.41
C ARG A 20 18.09 4.72 4.49
N ASN A 21 18.46 3.70 3.72
CA ASN A 21 17.80 2.39 3.76
C ASN A 21 17.96 1.66 5.11
N TYR A 22 19.04 1.93 5.86
CA TYR A 22 19.20 1.41 7.21
C TYR A 22 18.28 2.08 8.24
N GLN A 23 17.71 3.26 7.93
CA GLN A 23 16.83 4.02 8.82
C GLN A 23 17.39 4.15 10.24
N VAL A 24 18.68 4.42 10.34
CA VAL A 24 19.43 4.47 11.60
C VAL A 24 19.64 5.89 12.11
N LEU A 25 19.68 6.87 11.21
CA LEU A 25 19.85 8.28 11.57
C LEU A 25 18.71 8.76 12.49
N ASP A 26 19.05 9.61 13.45
CA ASP A 26 18.13 10.23 14.40
C ASP A 26 17.34 9.21 15.27
N THR A 27 17.86 7.99 15.41
CA THR A 27 17.26 6.97 16.27
C THR A 27 17.82 7.05 17.69
N ALA A 28 17.05 6.58 18.65
CA ALA A 28 17.47 6.49 20.05
C ALA A 28 18.76 5.67 20.21
N PRO A 29 19.55 5.91 21.27
CA PRO A 29 20.69 5.05 21.64
C PRO A 29 20.27 3.58 21.74
N GLU A 30 21.14 2.68 21.32
CA GLU A 30 20.94 1.23 21.36
C GLU A 30 22.19 0.57 21.96
N GLY A 31 22.01 -0.21 23.03
CA GLY A 31 23.11 -0.77 23.81
C GLY A 31 24.14 -1.55 23.00
N ASP A 32 23.70 -2.27 21.97
CA ASP A 32 24.60 -3.05 21.10
C ASP A 32 25.66 -2.16 20.42
N PHE A 33 25.31 -0.93 20.02
CA PHE A 33 26.24 0.01 19.40
C PHE A 33 27.09 0.74 20.46
N ASP A 34 26.49 1.06 21.61
CA ASP A 34 27.18 1.68 22.74
C ASP A 34 28.28 0.75 23.26
N ASP A 35 28.00 -0.54 23.42
CA ASP A 35 28.98 -1.55 23.84
C ASP A 35 30.15 -1.67 22.83
N ILE A 36 29.89 -1.60 21.53
CA ILE A 36 30.94 -1.61 20.51
C ILE A 36 31.82 -0.37 20.63
N ALA A 37 31.27 0.81 20.86
CA ALA A 37 32.03 2.03 21.07
C ALA A 37 32.91 1.93 22.33
N VAL A 38 32.37 1.40 23.44
CA VAL A 38 33.10 1.15 24.68
C VAL A 38 34.27 0.18 24.46
N LEU A 39 34.01 -0.93 23.77
CA LEU A 39 35.03 -1.93 23.43
C LEU A 39 36.13 -1.36 22.53
N ALA A 40 35.78 -0.51 21.55
CA ALA A 40 36.79 0.16 20.71
C ALA A 40 37.69 1.08 21.52
N ALA A 41 37.13 1.89 22.42
CA ALA A 41 37.87 2.75 23.32
C ALA A 41 38.82 1.95 24.22
N GLN A 42 38.33 0.86 24.83
CA GLN A 42 39.12 -0.01 25.69
C GLN A 42 40.25 -0.73 24.94
N LEU A 43 39.94 -1.28 23.77
CA LEU A 43 40.89 -2.02 22.94
C LEU A 43 42.08 -1.12 22.53
N CYS A 44 41.77 0.09 22.05
CA CYS A 44 42.75 1.05 21.59
C CYS A 44 43.31 1.93 22.75
N ARG A 45 42.77 1.80 23.97
CA ARG A 45 43.14 2.59 25.15
C ARG A 45 43.03 4.08 24.91
N THR A 46 41.97 4.51 24.25
CA THR A 46 41.67 5.90 23.93
C THR A 46 40.51 6.42 24.76
N PRO A 47 40.51 7.72 25.13
CA PRO A 47 39.40 8.30 25.91
C PRO A 47 38.10 8.44 25.10
N ILE A 48 38.19 8.46 23.77
CA ILE A 48 37.06 8.72 22.90
C ILE A 48 36.93 7.60 21.84
N ALA A 49 35.72 7.11 21.61
CA ALA A 49 35.38 6.27 20.48
C ALA A 49 33.96 6.60 20.00
N ALA A 50 33.70 6.42 18.71
CA ALA A 50 32.35 6.64 18.14
C ALA A 50 32.05 5.73 16.96
N VAL A 51 30.78 5.28 16.89
CA VAL A 51 30.18 4.75 15.68
C VAL A 51 29.55 5.93 14.94
N SER A 52 30.23 6.37 13.90
CA SER A 52 29.90 7.57 13.14
C SER A 52 29.34 7.24 11.78
N LEU A 53 28.22 7.86 11.43
CA LEU A 53 27.59 7.79 10.13
C LEU A 53 27.63 9.17 9.47
N VAL A 54 27.97 9.21 8.18
CA VAL A 54 28.18 10.47 7.45
C VAL A 54 26.98 10.71 6.53
N ASP A 55 26.13 11.66 6.92
CA ASP A 55 24.98 12.10 6.14
C ASP A 55 25.38 13.14 5.06
N GLU A 56 24.42 13.79 4.44
CA GLU A 56 24.62 14.80 3.40
C GLU A 56 25.42 16.00 3.91
N ASP A 57 25.00 16.60 5.03
CA ASP A 57 25.59 17.83 5.58
C ASP A 57 26.25 17.63 6.95
N ARG A 58 26.07 16.50 7.58
CA ARG A 58 26.54 16.23 8.95
C ARG A 58 27.16 14.84 9.11
N GLN A 59 27.93 14.71 10.13
CA GLN A 59 28.38 13.46 10.74
C GLN A 59 27.53 13.23 11.99
N TRP A 60 26.81 12.13 12.04
CA TRP A 60 25.95 11.76 13.17
C TRP A 60 26.50 10.54 13.89
N PHE A 61 26.47 10.57 15.24
CA PHE A 61 27.00 9.50 16.06
C PHE A 61 25.87 8.57 16.53
N LYS A 62 25.86 7.32 16.03
CA LYS A 62 24.94 6.28 16.51
C LYS A 62 25.27 5.87 17.94
N ALA A 63 26.55 5.81 18.28
CA ALA A 63 27.06 5.55 19.62
C ALA A 63 28.38 6.30 19.83
N HIS A 64 28.64 6.74 21.03
CA HIS A 64 29.91 7.41 21.35
C HIS A 64 30.28 7.26 22.82
N VAL A 65 31.55 7.32 23.11
CA VAL A 65 32.14 7.38 24.45
C VAL A 65 33.09 8.58 24.50
N GLY A 66 33.09 9.33 25.60
CA GLY A 66 33.98 10.47 25.80
C GLY A 66 33.64 11.73 25.00
N LEU A 67 32.51 11.76 24.24
CA LEU A 67 31.99 12.94 23.57
C LEU A 67 30.71 13.42 24.26
N GLN A 68 30.45 14.75 24.22
CA GLN A 68 29.23 15.35 24.73
C GLN A 68 28.29 15.80 23.62
N ILE A 69 28.68 15.62 22.35
CA ILE A 69 27.93 16.02 21.17
C ILE A 69 27.46 14.78 20.40
N CYS A 70 26.27 14.86 19.78
CA CYS A 70 25.69 13.76 19.00
C CYS A 70 25.95 13.88 17.49
N GLU A 71 26.42 15.03 17.02
CA GLU A 71 26.71 15.29 15.61
C GLU A 71 27.74 16.42 15.44
N THR A 72 28.35 16.48 14.26
CA THR A 72 29.23 17.57 13.82
C THR A 72 28.95 17.88 12.36
N GLU A 73 29.42 19.04 11.88
CA GLU A 73 29.37 19.35 10.45
C GLU A 73 30.24 18.37 9.65
N ARG A 74 29.77 17.93 8.50
CA ARG A 74 30.45 16.97 7.63
C ARG A 74 31.82 17.52 7.15
N GLU A 75 31.89 18.81 6.90
CA GLU A 75 33.12 19.49 6.43
C GLU A 75 34.30 19.29 7.40
N HIS A 76 33.99 19.20 8.71
CA HIS A 76 35.06 19.03 9.75
C HIS A 76 35.27 17.56 10.11
N SER A 77 34.58 16.62 9.43
CA SER A 77 34.57 15.22 9.79
C SER A 77 35.83 14.47 9.32
N PHE A 78 36.61 13.92 10.26
CA PHE A 78 37.65 12.91 9.99
C PHE A 78 37.04 11.63 9.39
N CYS A 79 35.84 11.25 9.84
CA CYS A 79 35.14 10.04 9.39
C CYS A 79 34.72 10.14 7.92
N ALA A 80 34.45 11.35 7.40
CA ALA A 80 34.19 11.57 5.99
C ALA A 80 35.41 11.26 5.10
N HIS A 81 36.63 11.40 5.64
CA HIS A 81 37.86 10.97 4.97
C HIS A 81 38.09 9.45 5.18
N ALA A 82 37.90 8.97 6.41
CA ALA A 82 38.15 7.59 6.78
C ALA A 82 37.27 6.58 6.07
N MET A 83 36.04 6.95 5.73
CA MET A 83 35.09 6.04 5.06
C MET A 83 35.47 5.68 3.61
N HIS A 84 36.39 6.46 2.99
CA HIS A 84 36.79 6.26 1.59
C HIS A 84 38.13 5.50 1.44
N VAL A 85 38.72 5.02 2.53
CA VAL A 85 39.91 4.20 2.47
C VAL A 85 39.59 2.73 2.68
N ASP A 86 40.36 1.83 2.04
CA ASP A 86 40.11 0.38 2.14
C ASP A 86 40.51 -0.19 3.49
N GLU A 87 41.40 0.52 4.22
CA GLU A 87 41.92 0.09 5.50
C GLU A 87 41.62 1.10 6.62
N VAL A 88 42.10 0.85 7.81
CA VAL A 88 41.98 1.79 8.93
C VAL A 88 42.81 3.03 8.64
N MET A 89 42.16 4.18 8.48
CA MET A 89 42.86 5.45 8.40
C MET A 89 43.47 5.79 9.77
N GLN A 90 44.74 6.11 9.81
CA GLN A 90 45.39 6.59 11.02
C GLN A 90 45.99 7.97 10.80
N VAL A 91 45.77 8.88 11.75
CA VAL A 91 46.35 10.21 11.83
C VAL A 91 47.09 10.29 13.17
N PRO A 92 48.39 10.01 13.20
CA PRO A 92 49.16 9.94 14.46
C PRO A 92 49.21 11.25 15.23
N ASP A 93 49.29 12.38 14.54
CA ASP A 93 49.18 13.73 15.11
C ASP A 93 48.46 14.65 14.09
N ALA A 94 47.23 14.97 14.36
CA ALA A 94 46.37 15.78 13.48
C ALA A 94 46.87 17.23 13.34
N ARG A 95 47.61 17.75 14.29
CA ARG A 95 48.22 19.08 14.25
C ARG A 95 49.31 19.21 13.20
N LEU A 96 49.88 18.07 12.81
CA LEU A 96 50.94 17.96 11.80
C LEU A 96 50.45 17.48 10.45
N ASP A 97 49.18 17.02 10.36
CA ASP A 97 48.58 16.53 9.11
C ASP A 97 47.96 17.71 8.33
N PRO A 98 48.44 17.98 7.09
CA PRO A 98 47.93 19.11 6.30
C PRO A 98 46.44 19.11 6.05
N ARG A 99 45.77 17.95 6.15
CA ARG A 99 44.31 17.82 5.97
C ARG A 99 43.51 18.35 7.17
N PHE A 100 44.16 18.33 8.38
CA PHE A 100 43.43 18.51 9.63
C PHE A 100 44.04 19.58 10.55
N ALA A 101 45.21 20.11 10.26
CA ALA A 101 45.93 21.05 11.15
C ALA A 101 45.11 22.30 11.51
N ASP A 102 44.31 22.81 10.57
CA ASP A 102 43.46 23.98 10.76
C ASP A 102 41.99 23.62 11.09
N ASN A 103 41.73 22.33 11.30
CA ASN A 103 40.34 21.85 11.57
C ASN A 103 39.89 22.34 12.97
N PRO A 104 38.65 22.89 13.09
CA PRO A 104 38.11 23.34 14.38
C PRO A 104 38.09 22.27 15.47
N LEU A 105 37.95 20.98 15.12
CA LEU A 105 38.00 19.87 16.07
C LEU A 105 39.41 19.56 16.58
N VAL A 106 40.45 20.10 15.92
CA VAL A 106 41.86 20.01 16.34
C VAL A 106 42.26 21.25 17.12
N THR A 107 41.94 22.44 16.61
CA THR A 107 42.35 23.73 17.19
C THR A 107 41.45 24.20 18.33
N GLY A 108 40.22 23.65 18.43
CA GLY A 108 39.24 23.90 19.48
C GLY A 108 38.83 22.62 20.20
N GLU A 109 37.68 22.62 20.85
CA GLU A 109 37.15 21.41 21.47
C GLU A 109 36.59 20.45 20.40
N PRO A 110 36.83 19.12 20.53
CA PRO A 110 37.44 18.41 21.64
C PRO A 110 38.96 18.34 21.65
N GLY A 111 39.67 18.99 20.74
CA GLY A 111 41.14 19.02 20.73
C GLY A 111 41.74 17.69 20.25
N ILE A 112 41.31 17.22 19.10
CA ILE A 112 41.77 15.95 18.51
C ILE A 112 43.22 16.03 18.15
N VAL A 113 44.02 15.14 18.72
CA VAL A 113 45.43 15.00 18.36
C VAL A 113 45.63 13.71 17.57
N PHE A 114 45.15 12.58 18.09
CA PHE A 114 45.19 11.31 17.38
C PHE A 114 43.80 10.91 16.89
N TYR A 115 43.74 10.32 15.69
CA TYR A 115 42.55 9.73 15.13
C TYR A 115 42.88 8.39 14.46
N ALA A 116 42.04 7.37 14.67
CA ALA A 116 42.02 6.20 13.81
C ALA A 116 40.56 5.79 13.54
N GLY A 117 40.25 5.51 12.26
CA GLY A 117 38.89 5.16 11.83
C GLY A 117 38.88 3.97 10.88
N ALA A 118 38.08 2.95 11.21
CA ALA A 118 37.78 1.80 10.35
C ALA A 118 36.50 2.06 9.57
N PRO A 119 36.49 1.95 8.23
CA PRO A 119 35.33 2.26 7.43
C PRO A 119 34.16 1.30 7.70
N LEU A 120 32.94 1.82 7.66
CA LEU A 120 31.69 1.08 7.72
C LEU A 120 31.17 0.91 6.30
N ILE A 121 31.37 -0.27 5.72
CA ILE A 121 30.99 -0.56 4.34
C ILE A 121 29.75 -1.44 4.33
N SER A 122 28.71 -1.01 3.59
CA SER A 122 27.48 -1.76 3.42
C SER A 122 27.70 -3.05 2.62
N SER A 123 26.74 -3.97 2.65
CA SER A 123 26.73 -5.19 1.81
C SER A 123 26.71 -4.89 0.30
N THR A 124 26.32 -3.67 -0.09
CA THR A 124 26.35 -3.19 -1.48
C THR A 124 27.69 -2.50 -1.84
N GLY A 125 28.64 -2.42 -0.90
CA GLY A 125 29.94 -1.78 -1.12
C GLY A 125 29.95 -0.26 -0.92
N GLU A 126 28.85 0.34 -0.45
CA GLU A 126 28.80 1.79 -0.23
C GLU A 126 29.32 2.16 1.17
N PRO A 127 30.22 3.17 1.28
CA PRO A 127 30.77 3.62 2.56
C PRO A 127 29.75 4.48 3.31
N LEU A 128 29.43 4.11 4.55
CA LEU A 128 28.40 4.79 5.34
C LEU A 128 28.97 5.73 6.41
N GLY A 129 30.21 5.50 6.82
CA GLY A 129 30.87 6.21 7.90
C GLY A 129 32.10 5.46 8.43
N SER A 130 32.42 5.59 9.70
CA SER A 130 33.50 4.84 10.34
C SER A 130 33.27 4.53 11.82
N LEU A 131 33.83 3.43 12.29
CA LEU A 131 34.08 3.23 13.72
C LEU A 131 35.43 3.89 14.02
N CYS A 132 35.44 4.93 14.85
CA CYS A 132 36.64 5.69 15.12
C CYS A 132 37.03 5.72 16.61
N VAL A 133 38.31 5.90 16.85
CA VAL A 133 38.92 6.16 18.16
C VAL A 133 39.76 7.42 18.09
N ILE A 134 39.76 8.20 19.16
CA ILE A 134 40.34 9.53 19.21
C ILE A 134 41.06 9.70 20.53
N ASP A 135 42.24 10.42 20.50
CA ASP A 135 43.02 10.76 21.70
C ASP A 135 43.49 12.22 21.63
N HIS A 136 43.81 12.75 22.79
CA HIS A 136 44.42 14.09 22.98
C HIS A 136 45.96 14.06 22.98
N GLU A 137 46.55 12.86 22.79
CA GLU A 137 48.00 12.66 22.71
C GLU A 137 48.37 11.98 21.38
N PRO A 138 49.55 12.28 20.80
CA PRO A 138 50.02 11.60 19.60
C PRO A 138 50.14 10.10 19.83
N ARG A 139 49.71 9.30 18.88
CA ARG A 139 49.64 7.84 18.99
C ARG A 139 49.77 7.15 17.64
N LEU A 140 50.15 5.88 17.67
CA LEU A 140 50.02 4.95 16.54
C LEU A 140 49.45 3.62 17.05
N LEU A 141 48.44 3.08 16.41
CA LEU A 141 47.90 1.79 16.79
C LEU A 141 48.83 0.65 16.38
N THR A 142 48.91 -0.33 17.24
CA THR A 142 49.59 -1.60 16.92
C THR A 142 48.78 -2.38 15.85
N PRO A 143 49.42 -3.32 15.13
CA PRO A 143 48.67 -4.17 14.16
C PRO A 143 47.49 -4.93 14.78
N ALA A 144 47.60 -5.31 16.07
CA ALA A 144 46.51 -5.99 16.78
C ALA A 144 45.33 -5.06 17.07
N GLU A 145 45.56 -3.82 17.46
CA GLU A 145 44.54 -2.78 17.69
C GLU A 145 43.84 -2.42 16.37
N VAL A 146 44.60 -2.24 15.27
CA VAL A 146 44.05 -2.01 13.93
C VAL A 146 43.15 -3.16 13.51
N GLN A 147 43.59 -4.41 13.67
CA GLN A 147 42.78 -5.58 13.33
C GLN A 147 41.54 -5.69 14.19
N GLY A 148 41.63 -5.36 15.47
CA GLY A 148 40.51 -5.34 16.39
C GLY A 148 39.51 -4.27 16.01
N LEU A 149 39.91 -3.05 15.70
CA LEU A 149 39.05 -1.96 15.27
C LEU A 149 38.30 -2.31 13.96
N ARG A 150 39.02 -2.91 12.99
CA ARG A 150 38.40 -3.43 11.75
C ARG A 150 37.32 -4.52 12.03
N THR A 151 37.62 -5.41 12.99
CA THR A 151 36.67 -6.44 13.39
C THR A 151 35.42 -5.85 14.01
N LEU A 152 35.59 -4.89 14.92
CA LEU A 152 34.43 -4.18 15.54
C LEU A 152 33.65 -3.37 14.51
N ALA A 153 34.29 -2.75 13.52
CA ALA A 153 33.59 -2.07 12.42
C ALA A 153 32.70 -3.04 11.61
N ARG A 154 33.18 -4.27 11.34
CA ARG A 154 32.33 -5.30 10.71
C ARG A 154 31.16 -5.72 11.61
N HIS A 155 31.34 -5.76 12.93
CA HIS A 155 30.25 -6.02 13.86
C HIS A 155 29.20 -4.89 13.86
N VAL A 156 29.62 -3.63 13.78
CA VAL A 156 28.70 -2.49 13.59
C VAL A 156 27.85 -2.71 12.35
N MET A 157 28.47 -3.07 11.22
CA MET A 157 27.72 -3.32 9.99
C MET A 157 26.78 -4.51 10.11
N ALA A 158 27.20 -5.61 10.73
CA ALA A 158 26.36 -6.78 10.97
C ALA A 158 25.13 -6.43 11.84
N GLN A 159 25.30 -5.57 12.85
CA GLN A 159 24.19 -5.09 13.68
C GLN A 159 23.23 -4.18 12.90
N LEU A 160 23.74 -3.29 12.05
CA LEU A 160 22.91 -2.47 11.18
C LEU A 160 22.06 -3.32 10.21
N GLU A 161 22.67 -4.33 9.60
CA GLU A 161 21.99 -5.25 8.69
C GLU A 161 20.93 -6.09 9.43
N LEU A 162 21.26 -6.66 10.59
CA LEU A 162 20.31 -7.41 11.41
C LEU A 162 19.09 -6.55 11.78
N ARG A 163 19.33 -5.31 12.17
CA ARG A 163 18.26 -4.35 12.49
C ARG A 163 17.36 -4.07 11.27
N GLN A 164 17.94 -3.92 10.10
CA GLN A 164 17.19 -3.71 8.85
C GLN A 164 16.34 -4.95 8.52
N TYR A 165 16.88 -6.16 8.62
CA TYR A 165 16.16 -7.41 8.41
C TYR A 165 15.03 -7.60 9.42
N ALA A 166 15.28 -7.34 10.70
CA ALA A 166 14.25 -7.45 11.74
C ALA A 166 13.04 -6.55 11.44
N ARG A 167 13.28 -5.28 11.07
CA ARG A 167 12.20 -4.35 10.68
C ARG A 167 11.45 -4.80 9.43
N GLY A 168 12.18 -5.29 8.42
CA GLY A 168 11.56 -5.83 7.21
C GLY A 168 10.66 -7.03 7.49
N LEU A 169 11.10 -7.91 8.41
CA LEU A 169 10.33 -9.09 8.84
C LEU A 169 9.07 -8.69 9.62
N ASP A 170 9.17 -7.71 10.53
CA ASP A 170 8.01 -7.20 11.27
C ASP A 170 6.96 -6.61 10.34
N ALA A 171 7.37 -5.77 9.39
CA ALA A 171 6.48 -5.19 8.39
C ALA A 171 5.82 -6.26 7.48
N ALA A 172 6.56 -7.31 7.11
CA ALA A 172 6.01 -8.44 6.35
C ALA A 172 5.02 -9.26 7.18
N ASN A 173 5.31 -9.48 8.46
CA ASN A 173 4.44 -10.19 9.40
C ASN A 173 3.11 -9.44 9.64
N GLU A 174 3.16 -8.12 9.78
CA GLU A 174 1.94 -7.30 9.88
C GLU A 174 1.07 -7.43 8.64
N ARG A 175 1.66 -7.33 7.45
CA ARG A 175 0.93 -7.51 6.18
C ARG A 175 0.28 -8.89 6.06
N LEU A 176 0.99 -9.95 6.49
CA LEU A 176 0.46 -11.31 6.50
C LEU A 176 -0.70 -11.46 7.48
N ARG A 177 -0.60 -10.89 8.67
CA ARG A 177 -1.68 -10.90 9.67
C ARG A 177 -2.93 -10.17 9.17
N ASP A 178 -2.75 -9.02 8.52
CA ASP A 178 -3.86 -8.27 7.93
C ASP A 178 -4.54 -9.05 6.80
N ALA A 179 -3.76 -9.70 5.93
CA ALA A 179 -4.28 -10.54 4.86
C ALA A 179 -5.04 -11.76 5.42
N ASP A 180 -4.52 -12.42 6.45
CA ASP A 180 -5.16 -13.58 7.09
C ASP A 180 -6.47 -13.18 7.79
N ARG A 181 -6.48 -12.04 8.47
CA ARG A 181 -7.70 -11.47 9.07
C ARG A 181 -8.77 -11.17 8.05
N LEU A 182 -8.39 -10.56 6.91
CA LEU A 182 -9.31 -10.30 5.81
C LEU A 182 -9.88 -11.60 5.22
N LYS A 183 -9.05 -12.63 5.08
CA LYS A 183 -9.48 -13.98 4.65
C LYS A 183 -10.50 -14.59 5.60
N ASP A 184 -10.27 -14.50 6.91
CA ASP A 184 -11.19 -15.06 7.91
C ASP A 184 -12.54 -14.30 7.94
N GLU A 185 -12.51 -12.97 7.86
CA GLU A 185 -13.72 -12.16 7.70
C GLU A 185 -14.49 -12.57 6.43
N PHE A 186 -13.77 -12.83 5.33
CA PHE A 186 -14.34 -13.31 4.08
C PHE A 186 -15.09 -14.64 4.28
N ILE A 187 -14.40 -15.66 4.79
CA ILE A 187 -14.98 -16.99 4.98
C ILE A 187 -16.23 -16.93 5.88
N SER A 188 -16.17 -16.15 6.96
CA SER A 188 -17.30 -15.97 7.88
C SER A 188 -18.51 -15.34 7.18
N ARG A 189 -18.31 -14.25 6.40
CA ARG A 189 -19.40 -13.58 5.68
C ARG A 189 -19.99 -14.44 4.57
N VAL A 190 -19.14 -15.12 3.81
CA VAL A 190 -19.58 -16.08 2.78
C VAL A 190 -20.45 -17.15 3.37
N THR A 191 -20.00 -17.76 4.46
CA THR A 191 -20.75 -18.81 5.15
C THR A 191 -22.13 -18.31 5.61
N HIS A 192 -22.20 -17.08 6.13
CA HIS A 192 -23.46 -16.47 6.56
C HIS A 192 -24.39 -16.19 5.38
N GLU A 193 -23.88 -15.60 4.30
CA GLU A 193 -24.69 -15.25 3.10
C GLU A 193 -25.14 -16.50 2.33
N LEU A 194 -24.43 -17.61 2.40
CA LEU A 194 -24.86 -18.90 1.84
C LEU A 194 -25.90 -19.59 2.73
N ARG A 195 -25.73 -19.54 4.06
CA ARG A 195 -26.61 -20.24 5.01
C ARG A 195 -28.05 -19.71 4.96
N THR A 196 -28.23 -18.39 4.86
CA THR A 196 -29.56 -17.74 4.88
C THR A 196 -30.50 -18.25 3.76
N PRO A 197 -30.09 -18.15 2.46
CA PRO A 197 -30.97 -18.67 1.38
C PRO A 197 -31.13 -20.19 1.44
N LEU A 198 -30.09 -20.93 1.87
CA LEU A 198 -30.16 -22.39 2.01
C LEU A 198 -31.18 -22.81 3.10
N THR A 199 -31.17 -22.15 4.25
CA THR A 199 -32.14 -22.38 5.31
C THR A 199 -33.56 -22.07 4.82
N SER A 200 -33.72 -20.99 4.06
CA SER A 200 -35.02 -20.61 3.46
C SER A 200 -35.52 -21.65 2.47
N ILE A 201 -34.64 -22.18 1.60
CA ILE A 201 -34.97 -23.25 0.65
C ILE A 201 -35.43 -24.49 1.41
N ASN A 202 -34.69 -24.95 2.40
CA ASN A 202 -35.00 -26.12 3.20
C ASN A 202 -36.36 -25.95 3.92
N GLY A 203 -36.59 -24.79 4.55
CA GLY A 203 -37.88 -24.54 5.23
C GLY A 203 -39.07 -24.56 4.27
N TYR A 204 -38.99 -24.02 3.06
CA TYR A 204 -40.06 -24.11 2.07
C TYR A 204 -40.21 -25.52 1.52
N LEU A 205 -39.14 -26.31 1.39
CA LEU A 205 -39.24 -27.72 1.02
C LEU A 205 -39.92 -28.56 2.10
N GLU A 206 -39.65 -28.31 3.38
CA GLU A 206 -40.32 -28.96 4.49
C GLU A 206 -41.84 -28.61 4.48
N MET A 207 -42.22 -27.33 4.30
CA MET A 207 -43.59 -26.91 4.20
C MET A 207 -44.31 -27.51 2.99
N LEU A 208 -43.62 -27.70 1.84
CA LEU A 208 -44.19 -28.38 0.66
C LEU A 208 -44.40 -29.86 0.87
N ALA A 209 -43.70 -30.49 1.81
CA ALA A 209 -43.85 -31.91 2.13
C ALA A 209 -45.02 -32.18 3.10
N GLU A 210 -45.62 -31.15 3.73
CA GLU A 210 -46.77 -31.28 4.61
C GLU A 210 -48.07 -31.45 3.79
N ASP A 211 -48.92 -32.39 4.23
CA ASP A 211 -50.21 -32.64 3.61
C ASP A 211 -51.22 -31.52 3.99
N GLY A 212 -52.01 -31.02 3.03
CA GLY A 212 -53.11 -30.11 3.29
C GLY A 212 -52.83 -28.63 2.94
N LEU A 213 -51.89 -28.34 2.05
CA LEU A 213 -51.62 -27.00 1.55
C LEU A 213 -52.88 -26.41 0.83
N GLU A 214 -53.17 -25.15 1.09
CA GLU A 214 -54.19 -24.41 0.35
C GLU A 214 -53.85 -24.27 -1.14
N PRO A 215 -54.83 -24.25 -2.06
CA PRO A 215 -54.56 -24.06 -3.48
C PRO A 215 -53.78 -22.77 -3.76
N GLY A 216 -52.64 -22.89 -4.47
CA GLY A 216 -51.74 -21.76 -4.82
C GLY A 216 -50.55 -21.56 -3.88
N THR A 217 -50.60 -22.03 -2.64
CA THR A 217 -49.47 -21.89 -1.67
C THR A 217 -48.22 -22.63 -2.12
N GLY A 218 -48.38 -23.81 -2.74
CA GLY A 218 -47.30 -24.59 -3.31
C GLY A 218 -46.54 -23.85 -4.42
N GLU A 219 -47.21 -23.14 -5.31
CA GLU A 219 -46.59 -22.34 -6.36
C GLU A 219 -45.83 -21.14 -5.78
N GLU A 220 -46.34 -20.53 -4.73
CA GLU A 220 -45.63 -19.46 -4.02
C GLU A 220 -44.33 -19.99 -3.40
N PHE A 221 -44.36 -21.15 -2.72
CA PHE A 221 -43.17 -21.74 -2.11
C PHE A 221 -42.15 -22.13 -3.17
N LEU A 222 -42.52 -22.74 -4.27
CA LEU A 222 -41.64 -23.04 -5.39
C LEU A 222 -41.03 -21.76 -5.99
N SER A 223 -41.77 -20.68 -6.11
CA SER A 223 -41.29 -19.39 -6.56
C SER A 223 -40.23 -18.82 -5.59
N ARG A 224 -40.45 -18.97 -4.28
CA ARG A 224 -39.48 -18.54 -3.24
C ARG A 224 -38.23 -19.39 -3.25
N ILE A 225 -38.35 -20.71 -3.40
CA ILE A 225 -37.19 -21.64 -3.54
C ILE A 225 -36.37 -21.23 -4.76
N ARG A 226 -37.00 -21.02 -5.92
CA ARG A 226 -36.33 -20.63 -7.15
C ARG A 226 -35.54 -19.32 -6.98
N ARG A 227 -36.16 -18.29 -6.40
CA ARG A 227 -35.47 -16.99 -6.12
C ARG A 227 -34.25 -17.14 -5.21
N ASN A 228 -34.35 -18.00 -4.18
CA ASN A 228 -33.20 -18.24 -3.28
C ASN A 228 -32.10 -19.06 -3.97
N SER A 229 -32.44 -20.01 -4.85
CA SER A 229 -31.49 -20.75 -5.68
C SER A 229 -30.76 -19.83 -6.67
N ASP A 230 -31.48 -18.96 -7.37
CA ASP A 230 -30.88 -17.99 -8.29
C ASP A 230 -29.93 -17.02 -7.54
N ARG A 231 -30.34 -16.62 -6.32
CA ARG A 231 -29.49 -15.80 -5.45
C ARG A 231 -28.21 -16.52 -5.03
N LEU A 232 -28.28 -17.82 -4.70
CA LEU A 232 -27.09 -18.64 -4.36
C LEU A 232 -26.13 -18.74 -5.55
N MET A 233 -26.67 -19.03 -6.74
CA MET A 233 -25.85 -19.10 -7.96
C MET A 233 -25.14 -17.77 -8.23
N ALA A 234 -25.85 -16.65 -8.16
CA ALA A 234 -25.26 -15.32 -8.32
C ALA A 234 -24.15 -15.04 -7.29
N LEU A 235 -24.33 -15.49 -6.04
CA LEU A 235 -23.30 -15.31 -4.99
C LEU A 235 -22.05 -16.16 -5.28
N VAL A 236 -22.22 -17.40 -5.77
CA VAL A 236 -21.07 -18.26 -6.18
C VAL A 236 -20.33 -17.64 -7.36
N ASP A 237 -21.04 -17.15 -8.37
CA ASP A 237 -20.43 -16.47 -9.52
C ASP A 237 -19.65 -15.22 -9.08
N ASP A 238 -20.19 -14.47 -8.13
CA ASP A 238 -19.53 -13.32 -7.51
C ASP A 238 -18.22 -13.69 -6.84
N MET A 239 -18.21 -14.78 -6.11
CA MET A 239 -17.01 -15.28 -5.43
C MET A 239 -15.94 -15.73 -6.42
N LEU A 240 -16.33 -16.48 -7.45
CA LEU A 240 -15.39 -16.91 -8.51
C LEU A 240 -14.79 -15.69 -9.21
N LEU A 241 -15.58 -14.68 -9.50
CA LEU A 241 -15.10 -13.46 -10.15
C LEU A 241 -14.17 -12.66 -9.24
N ALA A 242 -14.51 -12.53 -7.95
CA ALA A 242 -13.65 -11.86 -6.96
C ALA A 242 -12.32 -12.58 -6.77
N ALA A 243 -12.30 -13.92 -6.80
CA ALA A 243 -11.10 -14.72 -6.73
C ALA A 243 -10.20 -14.54 -7.99
N GLN A 244 -10.81 -14.46 -9.17
CA GLN A 244 -10.09 -14.24 -10.44
C GLN A 244 -9.52 -12.81 -10.55
N ALA A 245 -10.21 -11.82 -10.00
CA ALA A 245 -9.80 -10.41 -10.05
C ALA A 245 -8.45 -10.14 -9.34
N GLY A 246 -8.05 -11.00 -8.39
CA GLY A 246 -6.75 -10.90 -7.70
C GLY A 246 -5.55 -11.41 -8.50
N HIS A 247 -5.76 -12.02 -9.67
CA HIS A 247 -4.72 -12.74 -10.43
C HIS A 247 -4.50 -12.24 -11.87
N ASP A 248 -4.96 -11.05 -12.23
CA ASP A 248 -4.75 -10.42 -13.58
C ASP A 248 -5.28 -11.25 -14.79
N GLU A 249 -6.18 -12.22 -14.60
CA GLU A 249 -6.54 -13.23 -15.60
C GLU A 249 -7.99 -13.20 -16.12
N LEU A 250 -8.68 -12.04 -16.09
CA LEU A 250 -9.97 -11.95 -16.78
C LEU A 250 -9.74 -11.96 -18.30
N ARG A 251 -9.93 -13.13 -18.93
CA ARG A 251 -9.94 -13.23 -20.40
C ARG A 251 -11.21 -12.54 -20.93
N LEU A 252 -11.03 -11.43 -21.64
CA LEU A 252 -12.12 -10.62 -22.21
C LEU A 252 -12.25 -10.90 -23.69
N THR A 253 -13.49 -11.10 -24.14
CA THR A 253 -13.85 -11.14 -25.57
C THR A 253 -14.39 -9.76 -25.95
N LYS A 254 -13.47 -8.84 -26.30
CA LYS A 254 -13.83 -7.45 -26.59
C LYS A 254 -14.43 -7.30 -28.00
N ARG A 255 -15.50 -6.49 -28.11
CA ARG A 255 -16.11 -6.03 -29.34
C ARG A 255 -16.54 -4.57 -29.23
N VAL A 256 -16.82 -3.90 -30.33
CA VAL A 256 -17.35 -2.53 -30.31
C VAL A 256 -18.82 -2.59 -29.86
N LEU A 257 -19.18 -1.79 -28.86
CA LEU A 257 -20.51 -1.75 -28.24
C LEU A 257 -20.94 -0.30 -28.08
N ASP A 258 -22.25 -0.05 -28.21
CA ASP A 258 -22.87 1.23 -27.82
C ASP A 258 -23.23 1.21 -26.34
N LEU A 259 -22.45 1.94 -25.52
CA LEU A 259 -22.65 2.08 -24.08
C LEU A 259 -24.01 2.75 -23.76
N SER A 260 -24.48 3.64 -24.64
CA SER A 260 -25.76 4.32 -24.49
C SER A 260 -26.94 3.36 -24.67
N GLU A 261 -26.85 2.42 -25.62
CA GLU A 261 -27.85 1.38 -25.81
C GLU A 261 -27.91 0.44 -24.60
N LEU A 262 -26.74 -0.02 -24.12
CA LEU A 262 -26.66 -0.88 -22.92
C LEU A 262 -27.22 -0.18 -21.69
N SER A 263 -27.00 1.11 -21.53
CA SER A 263 -27.53 1.92 -20.42
C SER A 263 -29.05 2.01 -20.48
N ARG A 264 -29.64 2.31 -21.65
CA ARG A 264 -31.08 2.32 -21.87
C ARG A 264 -31.71 0.96 -21.62
N ALA A 265 -31.10 -0.11 -22.11
CA ALA A 265 -31.54 -1.48 -21.89
C ALA A 265 -31.56 -1.87 -20.40
N ALA A 266 -30.57 -1.46 -19.63
CA ALA A 266 -30.50 -1.70 -18.19
C ALA A 266 -31.63 -0.98 -17.43
N VAL A 267 -31.98 0.25 -17.80
CA VAL A 267 -33.13 0.98 -17.23
C VAL A 267 -34.43 0.27 -17.50
N VAL A 268 -34.64 -0.22 -18.72
CA VAL A 268 -35.85 -1.01 -19.07
C VAL A 268 -35.94 -2.29 -18.25
N ARG A 269 -34.86 -3.08 -18.17
CA ARG A 269 -34.82 -4.35 -17.40
C ARG A 269 -35.12 -4.14 -15.92
N ASN A 270 -34.58 -3.09 -15.32
CA ASN A 270 -34.71 -2.82 -13.88
C ASN A 270 -35.94 -1.92 -13.54
N GLY A 271 -36.65 -1.44 -14.54
CA GLY A 271 -37.77 -0.51 -14.36
C GLY A 271 -38.95 -1.10 -13.54
N VAL A 272 -39.22 -2.39 -13.65
CA VAL A 272 -40.26 -3.05 -12.82
C VAL A 272 -39.82 -3.10 -11.36
N LEU A 273 -38.58 -3.51 -11.09
CA LEU A 273 -38.03 -3.60 -9.75
C LEU A 273 -37.96 -2.21 -9.07
N ALA A 274 -37.54 -1.17 -9.78
CA ALA A 274 -37.53 0.19 -9.25
C ALA A 274 -38.94 0.66 -8.88
N ARG A 275 -39.92 0.47 -9.78
CA ARG A 275 -41.35 0.83 -9.53
C ARG A 275 -41.95 0.10 -8.35
N THR A 276 -41.67 -1.20 -8.16
CA THR A 276 -42.18 -1.95 -6.99
C THR A 276 -41.62 -1.41 -5.65
N ARG A 277 -40.52 -0.66 -5.71
CA ARG A 277 -39.95 0.05 -4.56
C ARG A 277 -40.31 1.55 -4.50
N GLY A 278 -41.17 2.03 -5.39
CA GLY A 278 -41.57 3.42 -5.46
C GLY A 278 -40.49 4.36 -5.98
N LEU A 279 -39.49 3.85 -6.72
CA LEU A 279 -38.37 4.64 -7.25
C LEU A 279 -38.58 4.97 -8.73
N ALA A 280 -38.22 6.20 -9.12
CA ALA A 280 -38.10 6.58 -10.52
C ALA A 280 -36.74 6.10 -11.05
N ILE A 281 -36.69 5.54 -12.25
CA ILE A 281 -35.45 5.20 -12.93
C ILE A 281 -35.47 5.76 -14.36
N THR A 282 -34.44 6.48 -14.75
CA THR A 282 -34.32 7.15 -16.04
C THR A 282 -32.95 6.91 -16.69
N ALA A 283 -32.95 6.94 -18.03
CA ALA A 283 -31.72 6.92 -18.83
C ALA A 283 -31.45 8.31 -19.42
N ASP A 284 -30.25 8.84 -19.22
CA ASP A 284 -29.77 10.06 -19.85
C ASP A 284 -28.57 9.70 -20.76
N ALA A 285 -28.86 9.19 -21.93
CA ALA A 285 -27.89 8.72 -22.92
C ALA A 285 -28.40 9.05 -24.33
N PRO A 286 -28.45 10.34 -24.69
CA PRO A 286 -29.08 10.79 -25.94
C PRO A 286 -28.26 10.43 -27.19
N GLU A 287 -26.93 10.39 -27.09
CA GLU A 287 -26.03 10.13 -28.20
C GLU A 287 -25.34 8.76 -28.07
N PRO A 288 -25.04 8.06 -29.18
CA PRO A 288 -24.27 6.82 -29.14
C PRO A 288 -22.84 7.05 -28.62
N VAL A 289 -22.40 6.17 -27.70
CA VAL A 289 -21.04 6.19 -27.14
C VAL A 289 -20.41 4.82 -27.31
N PHE A 290 -19.42 4.73 -28.22
CA PHE A 290 -18.80 3.46 -28.56
C PHE A 290 -17.60 3.16 -27.68
N VAL A 291 -17.53 1.90 -27.19
CA VAL A 291 -16.43 1.33 -26.40
C VAL A 291 -16.03 -0.03 -26.96
N GLU A 292 -14.77 -0.42 -26.81
CA GLU A 292 -14.30 -1.77 -27.12
C GLU A 292 -14.25 -2.59 -25.83
N ALA A 293 -15.28 -3.42 -25.61
CA ALA A 293 -15.49 -4.11 -24.33
C ALA A 293 -16.11 -5.50 -24.53
N ASP A 294 -16.01 -6.33 -23.48
CA ASP A 294 -16.76 -7.58 -23.36
C ASP A 294 -18.21 -7.27 -22.93
N GLU A 295 -19.17 -7.61 -23.79
CA GLU A 295 -20.57 -7.26 -23.61
C GLU A 295 -21.17 -7.84 -22.33
N ALA A 296 -20.94 -9.12 -22.07
CA ALA A 296 -21.49 -9.78 -20.88
C ALA A 296 -20.97 -9.14 -19.60
N ARG A 297 -19.69 -8.80 -19.57
CA ARG A 297 -19.05 -8.12 -18.44
C ARG A 297 -19.53 -6.69 -18.27
N LEU A 298 -19.70 -5.95 -19.36
CA LEU A 298 -20.19 -4.58 -19.30
C LEU A 298 -21.64 -4.50 -18.86
N ILE A 299 -22.50 -5.42 -19.33
CA ILE A 299 -23.87 -5.58 -18.82
C ILE A 299 -23.84 -5.86 -17.32
N GLN A 300 -22.98 -6.77 -16.87
CA GLN A 300 -22.84 -7.10 -15.44
C GLN A 300 -22.44 -5.87 -14.60
N VAL A 301 -21.54 -5.02 -15.12
CA VAL A 301 -21.17 -3.74 -14.46
C VAL A 301 -22.40 -2.85 -14.29
N ILE A 302 -23.12 -2.59 -15.39
CA ILE A 302 -24.28 -1.68 -15.37
C ILE A 302 -25.37 -2.21 -14.43
N GLU A 303 -25.70 -3.48 -14.53
CA GLU A 303 -26.73 -4.10 -13.68
C GLU A 303 -26.38 -4.05 -12.20
N ARG A 304 -25.11 -4.32 -11.84
CA ARG A 304 -24.68 -4.23 -10.44
C ARG A 304 -24.76 -2.82 -9.89
N LEU A 305 -24.38 -1.82 -10.68
CA LEU A 305 -24.48 -0.43 -10.28
C LEU A 305 -25.95 -0.01 -10.10
N VAL A 306 -26.83 -0.40 -11.03
CA VAL A 306 -28.27 -0.12 -10.93
C VAL A 306 -28.90 -0.83 -9.74
N LEU A 307 -28.62 -2.12 -9.53
CA LEU A 307 -29.12 -2.87 -8.38
C LEU A 307 -28.65 -2.30 -7.05
N ASN A 308 -27.40 -1.84 -6.98
CA ASN A 308 -26.91 -1.12 -5.80
C ASN A 308 -27.70 0.18 -5.59
N ALA A 309 -27.90 0.98 -6.63
CA ALA A 309 -28.69 2.21 -6.53
C ALA A 309 -30.12 1.94 -6.04
N VAL A 310 -30.82 0.92 -6.60
CA VAL A 310 -32.18 0.50 -6.14
C VAL A 310 -32.16 0.06 -4.67
N LYS A 311 -31.10 -0.57 -4.24
CA LYS A 311 -30.97 -1.12 -2.88
C LYS A 311 -30.74 -0.04 -1.83
N PHE A 312 -29.93 0.97 -2.16
CA PHE A 312 -29.50 2.01 -1.23
C PHE A 312 -30.33 3.31 -1.31
N THR A 313 -31.35 3.35 -2.17
CA THR A 313 -32.29 4.47 -2.31
C THR A 313 -33.63 4.13 -1.67
N PRO A 314 -33.92 4.67 -0.47
CA PRO A 314 -35.23 4.44 0.17
C PRO A 314 -36.38 5.14 -0.56
N SER A 315 -36.12 6.32 -1.14
CA SER A 315 -37.11 7.11 -1.89
C SER A 315 -36.38 8.05 -2.88
N GLY A 316 -37.09 8.44 -3.95
CA GLY A 316 -36.53 9.32 -4.97
C GLY A 316 -36.25 8.62 -6.30
N GLY A 317 -35.03 8.77 -6.86
CA GLY A 317 -34.77 8.30 -8.22
C GLY A 317 -33.35 7.87 -8.51
N ILE A 318 -33.19 7.20 -9.65
CA ILE A 318 -31.96 6.68 -10.17
C ILE A 318 -31.81 7.18 -11.61
N THR A 319 -30.65 7.68 -11.97
CA THR A 319 -30.30 8.10 -13.33
C THR A 319 -29.10 7.32 -13.84
N VAL A 320 -29.22 6.71 -15.00
CA VAL A 320 -28.11 6.05 -15.70
C VAL A 320 -27.74 6.90 -16.89
N SER A 321 -26.55 7.45 -16.94
CA SER A 321 -26.10 8.30 -18.05
C SER A 321 -24.86 7.73 -18.73
N ALA A 322 -24.80 7.91 -20.06
CA ALA A 322 -23.63 7.60 -20.85
C ALA A 322 -23.25 8.81 -21.72
N SER A 323 -21.98 9.20 -21.68
CA SER A 323 -21.46 10.37 -22.40
C SER A 323 -20.03 10.17 -22.87
N ALA A 324 -19.64 10.90 -23.92
CA ALA A 324 -18.28 10.91 -24.44
C ALA A 324 -17.54 12.17 -23.99
N HIS A 325 -16.30 12.01 -23.48
CA HIS A 325 -15.44 13.10 -23.08
C HIS A 325 -14.05 12.90 -23.69
N GLY A 326 -13.79 13.51 -24.83
CA GLY A 326 -12.55 13.32 -25.57
C GLY A 326 -12.32 11.86 -25.96
N HIS A 327 -11.24 11.27 -25.50
CA HIS A 327 -10.89 9.87 -25.73
C HIS A 327 -11.52 8.88 -24.73
N GLN A 328 -12.39 9.34 -23.85
CA GLN A 328 -13.02 8.54 -22.81
C GLN A 328 -14.53 8.47 -23.00
N ALA A 329 -15.10 7.30 -22.69
CA ALA A 329 -16.51 7.06 -22.52
C ALA A 329 -16.81 7.02 -21.02
N ARG A 330 -17.82 7.74 -20.57
CA ARG A 330 -18.21 7.85 -19.16
C ARG A 330 -19.60 7.29 -18.97
N LEU A 331 -19.72 6.30 -18.10
CA LEU A 331 -20.97 5.76 -17.57
C LEU A 331 -21.15 6.27 -16.16
N VAL A 332 -22.29 6.85 -15.82
CA VAL A 332 -22.60 7.29 -14.48
C VAL A 332 -23.95 6.69 -14.03
N VAL A 333 -23.94 6.03 -12.88
CA VAL A 333 -25.17 5.64 -12.19
C VAL A 333 -25.29 6.51 -10.94
N ARG A 334 -26.27 7.39 -10.94
CA ARG A 334 -26.55 8.34 -9.85
C ARG A 334 -27.85 7.95 -9.16
N ASP A 335 -27.82 7.92 -7.85
CA ASP A 335 -28.97 7.71 -6.99
C ASP A 335 -29.16 8.87 -5.99
N THR A 336 -30.34 8.98 -5.41
CA THR A 336 -30.70 9.97 -4.36
C THR A 336 -30.78 9.29 -2.99
N GLY A 337 -29.99 8.26 -2.76
CA GLY A 337 -30.06 7.40 -1.58
C GLY A 337 -29.28 7.92 -0.37
N ILE A 338 -28.86 6.97 0.48
CA ILE A 338 -28.22 7.22 1.76
C ILE A 338 -26.80 7.82 1.65
N GLY A 339 -26.22 7.81 0.46
CA GLY A 339 -24.88 8.27 0.23
C GLY A 339 -23.76 7.44 0.91
N ILE A 340 -22.53 7.87 0.68
CA ILE A 340 -21.31 7.22 1.18
C ILE A 340 -20.40 8.32 1.76
N SER A 341 -19.94 8.12 2.99
CA SER A 341 -19.04 9.08 3.64
C SER A 341 -17.66 9.11 2.93
N PRO A 342 -16.91 10.23 3.00
CA PRO A 342 -15.58 10.33 2.42
C PRO A 342 -14.64 9.20 2.86
N GLU A 343 -14.71 8.81 4.12
CA GLU A 343 -13.90 7.76 4.74
C GLU A 343 -14.22 6.36 4.19
N ASP A 344 -15.48 6.13 3.81
CA ASP A 344 -15.95 4.85 3.29
C ASP A 344 -15.76 4.71 1.76
N ARG A 345 -15.50 5.80 1.01
CA ARG A 345 -15.45 5.75 -0.48
C ARG A 345 -14.39 4.78 -1.01
N GLU A 346 -13.20 4.78 -0.43
CA GLU A 346 -12.15 3.82 -0.80
C GLU A 346 -12.43 2.42 -0.23
N ARG A 347 -12.95 2.37 1.01
CA ARG A 347 -13.25 1.11 1.70
C ARG A 347 -14.26 0.27 0.95
N VAL A 348 -15.33 0.85 0.42
CA VAL A 348 -16.41 0.11 -0.26
C VAL A 348 -15.98 -0.48 -1.61
N MET A 349 -14.84 -0.05 -2.15
CA MET A 349 -14.23 -0.63 -3.35
C MET A 349 -13.44 -1.92 -3.06
N ALA A 350 -13.06 -2.16 -1.81
CA ALA A 350 -12.41 -3.40 -1.42
C ALA A 350 -13.44 -4.54 -1.28
N PRO A 351 -13.07 -5.78 -1.65
CA PRO A 351 -13.95 -6.93 -1.48
C PRO A 351 -14.45 -7.04 -0.04
N PHE A 352 -15.74 -7.39 0.12
CA PHE A 352 -16.42 -7.64 1.42
C PHE A 352 -16.52 -6.43 2.35
N ARG A 353 -16.19 -5.24 1.88
CA ARG A 353 -16.35 -4.00 2.65
C ARG A 353 -17.69 -3.35 2.37
N ARG A 354 -18.28 -2.77 3.41
CA ARG A 354 -19.57 -2.06 3.36
C ARG A 354 -19.39 -0.71 4.04
N SER A 355 -20.22 0.27 3.65
CA SER A 355 -20.24 1.54 4.36
C SER A 355 -20.87 1.38 5.76
N ALA A 356 -20.39 2.14 6.72
CA ALA A 356 -20.97 2.15 8.06
C ALA A 356 -22.48 2.50 8.06
N ALA A 357 -22.93 3.34 7.12
CA ALA A 357 -24.33 3.66 6.94
C ALA A 357 -25.16 2.46 6.48
N ALA A 358 -24.63 1.62 5.57
CA ALA A 358 -25.28 0.40 5.10
C ALA A 358 -25.36 -0.69 6.18
N GLU A 359 -24.36 -0.78 7.04
CA GLU A 359 -24.34 -1.71 8.17
C GLU A 359 -25.36 -1.31 9.24
N ARG A 360 -25.41 -0.04 9.63
CA ARG A 360 -26.40 0.48 10.59
C ARG A 360 -27.85 0.32 10.15
N ARG A 361 -28.11 0.37 8.83
CA ARG A 361 -29.45 0.21 8.25
C ARG A 361 -29.76 -1.24 7.87
N GLU A 362 -28.93 -2.21 8.25
CA GLU A 362 -29.07 -3.65 7.97
C GLU A 362 -29.33 -3.99 6.50
N VAL A 363 -28.84 -3.15 5.56
CA VAL A 363 -29.06 -3.38 4.14
C VAL A 363 -28.30 -4.62 3.69
N GLN A 364 -29.00 -5.71 3.38
CA GLN A 364 -28.41 -7.02 3.05
C GLN A 364 -27.41 -6.97 1.87
N GLY A 365 -26.33 -7.77 1.93
CA GLY A 365 -25.42 -8.04 0.83
C GLY A 365 -23.96 -8.30 1.23
N ALA A 366 -23.31 -9.13 0.42
CA ALA A 366 -21.95 -9.65 0.67
C ALA A 366 -20.83 -8.60 0.57
N GLY A 367 -21.08 -7.38 0.08
CA GLY A 367 -20.02 -6.37 -0.12
C GLY A 367 -19.09 -6.65 -1.30
N LEU A 368 -19.53 -7.45 -2.28
CA LEU A 368 -18.77 -7.81 -3.48
C LEU A 368 -19.08 -6.93 -4.70
N GLY A 369 -20.22 -6.26 -4.72
CA GLY A 369 -20.72 -5.58 -5.93
C GLY A 369 -19.73 -4.58 -6.54
N LEU A 370 -19.24 -3.63 -5.75
CA LEU A 370 -18.32 -2.58 -6.23
C LEU A 370 -16.91 -3.11 -6.52
N SER A 371 -16.42 -4.07 -5.76
CA SER A 371 -15.10 -4.68 -6.03
C SER A 371 -15.10 -5.47 -7.34
N ILE A 372 -16.20 -6.14 -7.67
CA ILE A 372 -16.37 -6.83 -8.95
C ILE A 372 -16.45 -5.81 -10.10
N VAL A 373 -17.24 -4.73 -9.92
CA VAL A 373 -17.29 -3.64 -10.91
C VAL A 373 -15.91 -3.09 -11.17
N LYS A 374 -15.16 -2.82 -10.10
CA LYS A 374 -13.77 -2.33 -10.20
C LYS A 374 -12.88 -3.29 -10.98
N ALA A 375 -12.90 -4.57 -10.67
CA ALA A 375 -12.10 -5.59 -11.34
C ALA A 375 -12.41 -5.69 -12.85
N ILE A 376 -13.70 -5.68 -13.21
CA ILE A 376 -14.11 -5.70 -14.62
C ILE A 376 -13.65 -4.41 -15.34
N VAL A 377 -13.85 -3.26 -14.73
CA VAL A 377 -13.47 -1.96 -15.31
C VAL A 377 -11.95 -1.86 -15.48
N ASP A 378 -11.17 -2.23 -14.46
CA ASP A 378 -9.70 -2.24 -14.51
C ASP A 378 -9.20 -3.17 -15.64
N SER A 379 -9.79 -4.38 -15.82
CA SER A 379 -9.45 -5.31 -16.91
C SER A 379 -9.79 -4.75 -18.31
N HIS A 380 -10.70 -3.79 -18.40
CA HIS A 380 -10.98 -3.07 -19.64
C HIS A 380 -10.07 -1.84 -19.86
N GLY A 381 -9.13 -1.57 -18.96
CA GLY A 381 -8.25 -0.39 -18.99
C GLY A 381 -9.00 0.89 -18.62
N GLY A 382 -10.07 0.77 -17.86
CA GLY A 382 -10.89 1.87 -17.35
C GLY A 382 -10.54 2.27 -15.92
N SER A 383 -11.37 3.13 -15.35
CA SER A 383 -11.32 3.52 -13.94
C SER A 383 -12.72 3.71 -13.37
N ILE A 384 -12.83 3.56 -12.05
CA ILE A 384 -14.08 3.80 -11.30
C ILE A 384 -13.84 4.84 -10.22
N HIS A 385 -14.79 5.74 -10.05
CA HIS A 385 -14.75 6.80 -9.04
C HIS A 385 -16.13 6.96 -8.37
N ILE A 386 -16.15 7.36 -7.09
CA ILE A 386 -17.36 7.60 -6.30
C ILE A 386 -17.47 9.09 -5.96
N GLU A 387 -18.53 9.73 -6.42
CA GLU A 387 -18.95 11.08 -6.03
C GLU A 387 -20.17 10.93 -5.11
N SER A 388 -20.04 11.16 -3.82
CA SER A 388 -21.13 10.94 -2.86
C SER A 388 -20.90 11.71 -1.57
N GLU A 389 -21.98 12.12 -0.93
CA GLU A 389 -21.98 12.62 0.43
C GLU A 389 -23.11 11.97 1.24
N PRO A 390 -22.96 11.84 2.56
CA PRO A 390 -24.00 11.28 3.41
C PRO A 390 -25.36 11.96 3.18
N ASP A 391 -26.39 11.13 3.02
CA ASP A 391 -27.79 11.51 2.79
C ASP A 391 -28.07 12.38 1.54
N GLN A 392 -27.09 12.49 0.62
CA GLN A 392 -27.24 13.20 -0.66
C GLN A 392 -27.19 12.26 -1.88
N GLY A 393 -27.23 10.95 -1.63
CA GLY A 393 -27.09 9.94 -2.67
C GLY A 393 -25.63 9.71 -3.12
N ALA A 394 -25.48 8.89 -4.14
CA ALA A 394 -24.21 8.56 -4.72
C ALA A 394 -24.24 8.61 -6.25
N ALA A 395 -23.11 8.98 -6.85
CA ALA A 395 -22.87 8.79 -8.27
C ALA A 395 -21.61 7.94 -8.44
N ILE A 396 -21.80 6.77 -9.00
CA ILE A 396 -20.70 5.87 -9.37
C ILE A 396 -20.35 6.15 -10.81
N VAL A 397 -19.13 6.60 -11.02
CA VAL A 397 -18.59 7.01 -12.32
C VAL A 397 -17.61 5.96 -12.81
N VAL A 398 -17.94 5.35 -13.94
CA VAL A 398 -17.05 4.42 -14.65
C VAL A 398 -16.54 5.11 -15.92
N THR A 399 -15.23 5.10 -16.12
CA THR A 399 -14.58 5.65 -17.29
C THR A 399 -13.90 4.53 -18.07
N LEU A 400 -14.17 4.44 -19.37
CA LEU A 400 -13.60 3.44 -20.28
C LEU A 400 -12.90 4.13 -21.46
N PRO A 401 -11.90 3.50 -22.08
CA PRO A 401 -11.37 3.98 -23.37
C PRO A 401 -12.48 4.02 -24.44
N ARG A 402 -12.65 5.17 -25.09
CA ARG A 402 -13.63 5.34 -26.16
C ARG A 402 -13.11 4.68 -27.43
N SER A 403 -13.96 3.91 -28.11
CA SER A 403 -13.67 3.41 -29.44
C SER A 403 -13.88 4.52 -30.51
N THR A 404 -12.93 4.64 -31.44
CA THR A 404 -13.09 5.47 -32.63
C THR A 404 -13.76 4.69 -33.78
N LYS A 405 -13.92 3.38 -33.63
CA LYS A 405 -14.65 2.51 -34.56
C LYS A 405 -16.15 2.63 -34.28
N ILE A 406 -16.94 2.77 -35.32
CA ILE A 406 -18.41 2.77 -35.27
C ILE A 406 -18.86 1.36 -35.68
N LEU A 407 -19.97 0.88 -35.10
CA LEU A 407 -20.59 -0.41 -35.41
C LEU A 407 -20.97 -0.53 -36.89
#